data_ff200efa13f10ffb80ead999e325dc30
#
_entry.id   ff200efa13f10ffb80ead999e325dc30
#
_cell.length_a   1.000
_cell.length_b   1.000
_cell.length_c   1.000
_cell.angle_alpha   90.00
_cell.angle_beta   90.00
_cell.angle_gamma   90.00
#
_symmetry.space_group_name_H-M   'P 1'
#
loop_
_entity.id
_entity.type
_entity.pdbx_description
1 polymer ?
#
loop_
_entity_poly.entity_id
_entity_poly.type
_entity_poly.pdbx_seq_one_letter_code
_entity_poly.pdbx_strand_id
1 'polypeptide(L)'
;FDLMLGKILGVASVAVVQVLIWGALCVVGALAVAQMMPPEMMEGVQAMQQGVPGAAAAIDVNPEMLQVIAAITDFGFILRIFAYLLLFVFGGYLFYSAMFAAVGSAVDSIQDAQQLQTPITIPIILALLVMISVVNDPNSQMAFWFSMIPFTSPVVMMARIPYGIPLWEIILSLVILYASFTAMVWFAAKIYRVGIFMYGKKPTFKELYKWMRYKY
;
A
#
# COMPACT_ATOMS: atom_id res chain seq x y z
N PHE A 1 5.11 27.01 -2.19
CA PHE A 1 4.10 25.95 -2.30
C PHE A 1 4.30 25.15 -3.59
N ASP A 2 4.39 25.83 -4.73
CA ASP A 2 4.48 25.21 -6.07
C ASP A 2 5.75 24.35 -6.26
N LEU A 3 6.88 24.78 -5.69
CA LEU A 3 8.15 24.04 -5.77
C LEU A 3 8.13 22.74 -4.95
N MET A 4 7.48 22.75 -3.79
CA MET A 4 7.28 21.53 -2.99
C MET A 4 6.27 20.59 -3.65
N LEU A 5 5.19 21.12 -4.19
CA LEU A 5 4.17 20.37 -4.91
C LEU A 5 4.76 19.71 -6.17
N GLY A 6 5.60 20.46 -6.91
CA GLY A 6 6.34 19.93 -8.06
C GLY A 6 7.28 18.77 -7.71
N LYS A 7 8.00 18.85 -6.58
CA LYS A 7 8.85 17.74 -6.10
C LYS A 7 8.04 16.51 -5.70
N ILE A 8 6.95 16.71 -4.94
CA ILE A 8 6.07 15.61 -4.51
C ILE A 8 5.43 14.94 -5.72
N LEU A 9 4.90 15.70 -6.67
CA LEU A 9 4.31 15.17 -7.89
C LEU A 9 5.35 14.49 -8.79
N GLY A 10 6.57 15.05 -8.88
CA GLY A 10 7.66 14.47 -9.63
C GLY A 10 8.05 13.08 -9.10
N VAL A 11 8.22 12.93 -7.80
CA VAL A 11 8.54 11.62 -7.19
C VAL A 11 7.32 10.68 -7.26
N ALA A 12 6.10 11.20 -7.10
CA ALA A 12 4.88 10.40 -7.26
C ALA A 12 4.75 9.86 -8.70
N SER A 13 5.06 10.66 -9.72
CA SER A 13 5.03 10.20 -11.11
C SER A 13 6.04 9.09 -11.39
N VAL A 14 7.24 9.15 -10.80
CA VAL A 14 8.23 8.07 -10.88
C VAL A 14 7.69 6.79 -10.24
N ALA A 15 7.06 6.88 -9.06
CA ALA A 15 6.46 5.73 -8.39
C ALA A 15 5.34 5.10 -9.24
N VAL A 16 4.48 5.93 -9.87
CA VAL A 16 3.42 5.43 -10.77
C VAL A 16 4.03 4.72 -11.99
N VAL A 17 5.03 5.32 -12.64
CA VAL A 17 5.72 4.69 -13.79
C VAL A 17 6.36 3.36 -13.36
N GLN A 18 6.99 3.30 -12.19
CA GLN A 18 7.57 2.07 -11.65
C GLN A 18 6.51 0.97 -11.49
N VAL A 19 5.36 1.29 -10.92
CA VAL A 19 4.25 0.33 -10.74
C VAL A 19 3.68 -0.11 -12.09
N LEU A 20 3.57 0.79 -13.08
CA LEU A 20 3.15 0.44 -14.44
C LEU A 20 4.13 -0.52 -15.13
N ILE A 21 5.44 -0.32 -14.97
CA ILE A 21 6.47 -1.22 -15.49
C ILE A 21 6.32 -2.62 -14.85
N TRP A 22 6.18 -2.70 -13.52
CA TRP A 22 5.96 -3.97 -12.84
C TRP A 22 4.67 -4.66 -13.27
N GLY A 23 3.58 -3.89 -13.45
CA GLY A 23 2.32 -4.41 -13.98
C GLY A 23 2.46 -4.98 -15.38
N ALA A 24 3.15 -4.28 -16.28
CA ALA A 24 3.44 -4.77 -17.62
C ALA A 24 4.28 -6.06 -17.59
N LEU A 25 5.29 -6.12 -16.72
CA LEU A 25 6.10 -7.34 -16.53
C LEU A 25 5.28 -8.51 -15.99
N CYS A 26 4.34 -8.26 -15.07
CA CYS A 26 3.43 -9.30 -14.57
C CYS A 26 2.52 -9.84 -15.71
N VAL A 27 1.98 -8.97 -16.55
CA VAL A 27 1.15 -9.38 -17.70
C VAL A 27 1.97 -10.19 -18.70
N VAL A 28 3.18 -9.72 -19.05
CA VAL A 28 4.08 -10.47 -19.95
C VAL A 28 4.45 -11.82 -19.34
N GLY A 29 4.74 -11.87 -18.05
CA GLY A 29 5.03 -13.11 -17.32
C GLY A 29 3.84 -14.09 -17.35
N ALA A 30 2.62 -13.59 -17.11
CA ALA A 30 1.41 -14.41 -17.16
C ALA A 30 1.16 -14.98 -18.57
N LEU A 31 1.36 -14.17 -19.64
CA LEU A 31 1.25 -14.63 -21.01
C LEU A 31 2.32 -15.67 -21.36
N ALA A 32 3.55 -15.49 -20.89
CA ALA A 32 4.62 -16.46 -21.09
C ALA A 32 4.32 -17.79 -20.41
N VAL A 33 3.83 -17.76 -19.17
CA VAL A 33 3.39 -18.97 -18.44
C VAL A 33 2.26 -19.66 -19.19
N ALA A 34 1.26 -18.91 -19.67
CA ALA A 34 0.13 -19.47 -20.43
C ALA A 34 0.59 -20.15 -21.73
N GLN A 35 1.61 -19.63 -22.43
CA GLN A 35 2.17 -20.25 -23.64
C GLN A 35 3.00 -21.50 -23.37
N MET A 36 3.61 -21.59 -22.20
CA MET A 36 4.43 -22.76 -21.80
C MET A 36 3.59 -23.88 -21.17
N MET A 37 2.31 -23.63 -20.93
CA MET A 37 1.41 -24.55 -20.24
C MET A 37 0.96 -25.68 -21.19
N PRO A 38 0.95 -26.95 -20.74
CA PRO A 38 0.38 -28.06 -21.52
C PRO A 38 -1.12 -27.80 -21.82
N PRO A 39 -1.64 -28.21 -22.99
CA PRO A 39 -3.05 -28.01 -23.34
C PRO A 39 -4.05 -28.54 -22.31
N GLU A 40 -3.77 -29.72 -21.75
CA GLU A 40 -4.59 -30.35 -20.71
C GLU A 40 -4.73 -29.49 -19.44
N MET A 41 -3.64 -28.83 -19.05
CA MET A 41 -3.65 -27.92 -17.89
C MET A 41 -4.41 -26.62 -18.20
N MET A 42 -4.33 -26.12 -19.43
CA MET A 42 -5.05 -24.93 -19.86
C MET A 42 -6.56 -25.18 -19.91
N GLU A 43 -7.01 -26.34 -20.38
CA GLU A 43 -8.42 -26.75 -20.36
C GLU A 43 -8.96 -26.82 -18.92
N GLY A 44 -8.19 -27.40 -17.99
CA GLY A 44 -8.55 -27.45 -16.58
C GLY A 44 -8.65 -26.07 -15.93
N VAL A 45 -7.71 -25.18 -16.21
CA VAL A 45 -7.77 -23.79 -15.71
C VAL A 45 -9.00 -23.06 -16.26
N GLN A 46 -9.32 -23.23 -17.54
CA GLN A 46 -10.53 -22.64 -18.15
C GLN A 46 -11.81 -23.22 -17.55
N ALA A 47 -11.86 -24.52 -17.31
CA ALA A 47 -13.01 -25.18 -16.67
C ALA A 47 -13.21 -24.70 -15.23
N MET A 48 -12.12 -24.46 -14.47
CA MET A 48 -12.19 -23.86 -13.14
C MET A 48 -12.72 -22.41 -13.19
N GLN A 49 -12.23 -21.60 -14.12
CA GLN A 49 -12.72 -20.22 -14.31
C GLN A 49 -14.19 -20.15 -14.69
N GLN A 50 -14.69 -21.17 -15.39
CA GLN A 50 -16.11 -21.33 -15.74
C GLN A 50 -16.96 -21.95 -14.61
N GLY A 51 -16.34 -22.26 -13.47
CA GLY A 51 -17.03 -22.80 -12.29
C GLY A 51 -17.47 -24.26 -12.45
N VAL A 52 -16.81 -25.06 -13.31
CA VAL A 52 -17.15 -26.47 -13.51
C VAL A 52 -16.75 -27.28 -12.27
N PRO A 53 -17.71 -27.93 -11.57
CA PRO A 53 -17.39 -28.71 -10.36
C PRO A 53 -16.47 -29.89 -10.71
N GLY A 54 -15.41 -30.06 -9.94
CA GLY A 54 -14.48 -31.17 -10.13
C GLY A 54 -13.38 -30.97 -11.19
N ALA A 55 -13.31 -29.82 -11.87
CA ALA A 55 -12.28 -29.53 -12.85
C ALA A 55 -10.86 -29.63 -12.27
N ALA A 56 -10.68 -29.27 -11.00
CA ALA A 56 -9.40 -29.42 -10.30
C ALA A 56 -9.00 -30.89 -10.04
N ALA A 57 -9.96 -31.78 -9.89
CA ALA A 57 -9.71 -33.21 -9.61
C ALA A 57 -9.39 -34.02 -10.88
N ALA A 58 -9.66 -33.47 -12.05
CA ALA A 58 -9.42 -34.12 -13.34
C ALA A 58 -7.97 -34.02 -13.80
N ILE A 59 -7.14 -33.21 -13.12
CA ILE A 59 -5.75 -32.96 -13.48
C ILE A 59 -4.87 -33.43 -12.32
N ASP A 60 -3.84 -34.23 -12.65
CA ASP A 60 -2.86 -34.75 -11.68
C ASP A 60 -1.85 -33.65 -11.26
N VAL A 61 -2.36 -32.54 -10.76
CA VAL A 61 -1.60 -31.37 -10.29
C VAL A 61 -2.15 -30.94 -8.92
N ASN A 62 -1.25 -30.47 -8.06
CA ASN A 62 -1.65 -29.95 -6.74
C ASN A 62 -2.76 -28.88 -6.92
N PRO A 63 -3.93 -29.05 -6.27
CA PRO A 63 -5.05 -28.11 -6.39
C PRO A 63 -4.70 -26.66 -6.04
N GLU A 64 -3.77 -26.44 -5.12
CA GLU A 64 -3.29 -25.10 -4.75
C GLU A 64 -2.53 -24.44 -5.90
N MET A 65 -1.67 -25.20 -6.58
CA MET A 65 -0.93 -24.71 -7.75
C MET A 65 -1.89 -24.36 -8.90
N LEU A 66 -2.92 -25.16 -9.12
CA LEU A 66 -3.92 -24.90 -10.15
C LEU A 66 -4.70 -23.61 -9.87
N GLN A 67 -5.07 -23.35 -8.61
CA GLN A 67 -5.73 -22.12 -8.21
C GLN A 67 -4.85 -20.88 -8.44
N VAL A 68 -3.55 -20.99 -8.11
CA VAL A 68 -2.59 -19.89 -8.36
C VAL A 68 -2.47 -19.64 -9.86
N ILE A 69 -2.34 -20.68 -10.67
CA ILE A 69 -2.26 -20.54 -12.13
C ILE A 69 -3.54 -19.93 -12.70
N ALA A 70 -4.71 -20.40 -12.26
CA ALA A 70 -6.00 -19.84 -12.68
C ALA A 70 -6.12 -18.35 -12.33
N ALA A 71 -5.66 -17.95 -11.15
CA ALA A 71 -5.67 -16.56 -10.72
C ALA A 71 -4.72 -15.67 -11.55
N ILE A 72 -3.49 -16.12 -11.83
CA ILE A 72 -2.53 -15.34 -12.63
C ILE A 72 -2.86 -15.33 -14.12
N THR A 73 -3.72 -16.21 -14.59
CA THR A 73 -4.18 -16.26 -15.97
C THR A 73 -5.48 -15.48 -16.20
N ASP A 74 -6.24 -15.19 -15.11
CA ASP A 74 -7.43 -14.33 -15.17
C ASP A 74 -7.00 -12.85 -15.30
N PHE A 75 -7.10 -12.31 -16.50
CA PHE A 75 -6.79 -10.91 -16.78
C PHE A 75 -7.64 -9.95 -15.94
N GLY A 76 -8.92 -10.28 -15.69
CA GLY A 76 -9.81 -9.48 -14.85
C GLY A 76 -9.36 -9.42 -13.38
N PHE A 77 -8.85 -10.53 -12.86
CA PHE A 77 -8.29 -10.60 -11.52
C PHE A 77 -7.00 -9.76 -11.41
N ILE A 78 -6.08 -9.92 -12.36
CA ILE A 78 -4.83 -9.13 -12.41
C ILE A 78 -5.14 -7.63 -12.50
N LEU A 79 -6.06 -7.23 -13.37
CA LEU A 79 -6.43 -5.83 -13.54
C LEU A 79 -7.02 -5.23 -12.26
N ARG A 80 -7.87 -5.97 -11.55
CA ARG A 80 -8.45 -5.55 -10.27
C ARG A 80 -7.38 -5.37 -9.18
N ILE A 81 -6.49 -6.36 -9.02
CA ILE A 81 -5.39 -6.26 -8.06
C ILE A 81 -4.50 -5.06 -8.39
N PHE A 82 -4.20 -4.87 -9.67
CA PHE A 82 -3.37 -3.77 -10.12
C PHE A 82 -4.02 -2.39 -9.88
N ALA A 83 -5.33 -2.27 -10.08
CA ALA A 83 -6.07 -1.06 -9.77
C ALA A 83 -6.03 -0.74 -8.26
N TYR A 84 -6.25 -1.75 -7.40
CA TYR A 84 -6.13 -1.56 -5.96
C TYR A 84 -4.70 -1.23 -5.54
N LEU A 85 -3.69 -1.88 -6.14
CA LEU A 85 -2.29 -1.59 -5.89
C LEU A 85 -1.98 -0.11 -6.17
N LEU A 86 -2.40 0.42 -7.31
CA LEU A 86 -2.23 1.83 -7.64
C LEU A 86 -2.88 2.75 -6.60
N LEU A 87 -4.11 2.45 -6.18
CA LEU A 87 -4.84 3.25 -5.19
C LEU A 87 -4.14 3.24 -3.83
N PHE A 88 -3.72 2.07 -3.33
CA PHE A 88 -3.07 1.95 -2.03
C PHE A 88 -1.64 2.48 -2.03
N VAL A 89 -0.87 2.23 -3.10
CA VAL A 89 0.51 2.76 -3.24
C VAL A 89 0.46 4.28 -3.32
N PHE A 90 -0.43 4.84 -4.14
CA PHE A 90 -0.57 6.27 -4.27
C PHE A 90 -1.04 6.93 -2.96
N GLY A 91 -2.08 6.38 -2.32
CA GLY A 91 -2.57 6.86 -1.04
C GLY A 91 -1.53 6.76 0.08
N GLY A 92 -0.83 5.63 0.16
CA GLY A 92 0.28 5.42 1.10
C GLY A 92 1.44 6.37 0.86
N TYR A 93 1.85 6.53 -0.40
CA TYR A 93 2.88 7.49 -0.77
C TYR A 93 2.52 8.92 -0.33
N LEU A 94 1.30 9.37 -0.62
CA LEU A 94 0.84 10.70 -0.23
C LEU A 94 0.80 10.86 1.30
N PHE A 95 0.32 9.85 2.02
CA PHE A 95 0.25 9.85 3.48
C PHE A 95 1.63 9.95 4.12
N TYR A 96 2.57 9.08 3.71
CA TYR A 96 3.93 9.10 4.24
C TYR A 96 4.72 10.32 3.81
N SER A 97 4.57 10.81 2.57
CA SER A 97 5.23 12.03 2.12
C SER A 97 4.79 13.25 2.91
N ALA A 98 3.51 13.34 3.29
CA ALA A 98 3.01 14.41 4.16
C ALA A 98 3.65 14.35 5.56
N MET A 99 3.85 13.14 6.13
CA MET A 99 4.53 12.96 7.41
C MET A 99 6.00 13.37 7.33
N PHE A 100 6.73 12.90 6.30
CA PHE A 100 8.13 13.27 6.11
C PHE A 100 8.31 14.75 5.79
N ALA A 101 7.35 15.37 5.10
CA ALA A 101 7.35 16.81 4.88
C ALA A 101 7.17 17.59 6.20
N ALA A 102 6.30 17.12 7.11
CA ALA A 102 6.15 17.69 8.45
C ALA A 102 7.45 17.60 9.26
N VAL A 103 8.11 16.43 9.26
CA VAL A 103 9.41 16.25 9.91
C VAL A 103 10.47 17.17 9.30
N GLY A 104 10.60 17.15 7.97
CA GLY A 104 11.60 17.96 7.25
C GLY A 104 11.44 19.46 7.46
N SER A 105 10.20 19.94 7.73
CA SER A 105 9.94 21.35 8.04
C SER A 105 10.25 21.74 9.49
N ALA A 106 10.40 20.77 10.37
CA ALA A 106 10.59 20.98 11.80
C ALA A 106 12.05 20.85 12.26
N VAL A 107 12.97 20.38 11.39
CA VAL A 107 14.35 20.04 11.76
C VAL A 107 15.36 20.90 11.03
N ASP A 108 16.45 21.25 11.72
CA ASP A 108 17.59 22.01 11.19
C ASP A 108 18.77 21.10 10.87
N SER A 109 18.82 19.87 11.38
CA SER A 109 19.92 18.93 11.18
C SER A 109 19.45 17.57 10.69
N ILE A 110 20.31 16.85 9.96
CA ILE A 110 20.05 15.49 9.48
C ILE A 110 19.86 14.51 10.66
N GLN A 111 20.60 14.71 11.76
CA GLN A 111 20.51 13.87 12.95
C GLN A 111 19.14 13.99 13.64
N ASP A 112 18.62 15.22 13.76
CA ASP A 112 17.29 15.46 14.32
C ASP A 112 16.20 14.88 13.40
N ALA A 113 16.38 14.97 12.07
CA ALA A 113 15.49 14.35 11.10
C ALA A 113 15.39 12.82 11.30
N GLN A 114 16.52 12.14 11.46
CA GLN A 114 16.55 10.69 11.68
C GLN A 114 15.83 10.27 12.97
N GLN A 115 15.97 11.03 14.05
CA GLN A 115 15.27 10.75 15.30
C GLN A 115 13.76 10.87 15.15
N LEU A 116 13.27 11.88 14.42
CA LEU A 116 11.85 12.07 14.18
C LEU A 116 11.27 11.14 13.11
N GLN A 117 12.11 10.57 12.22
CA GLN A 117 11.69 9.57 11.24
C GLN A 117 11.44 8.19 11.86
N THR A 118 12.17 7.84 12.93
CA THR A 118 12.07 6.52 13.57
C THR A 118 10.64 6.12 13.93
N PRO A 119 9.81 6.96 14.58
CA PRO A 119 8.42 6.63 14.88
C PRO A 119 7.53 6.44 13.66
N ILE A 120 7.91 7.02 12.51
CA ILE A 120 7.18 6.85 11.25
C ILE A 120 7.54 5.51 10.61
N THR A 121 8.79 5.06 10.79
CA THR A 121 9.29 3.81 10.22
C THR A 121 8.80 2.58 10.99
N ILE A 122 8.61 2.66 12.31
CA ILE A 122 8.17 1.55 13.14
C ILE A 122 6.84 0.92 12.66
N PRO A 123 5.78 1.68 12.33
CA PRO A 123 4.54 1.11 11.79
C PRO A 123 4.71 0.39 10.46
N ILE A 124 5.67 0.81 9.61
CA ILE A 124 5.97 0.14 8.34
C ILE A 124 6.59 -1.24 8.60
N ILE A 125 7.55 -1.32 9.53
CA ILE A 125 8.15 -2.59 9.94
C ILE A 125 7.09 -3.52 10.54
N LEU A 126 6.21 -2.97 11.39
CA LEU A 126 5.10 -3.72 11.96
C LEU A 126 4.13 -4.23 10.89
N ALA A 127 3.84 -3.44 9.86
CA ALA A 127 3.01 -3.86 8.74
C ALA A 127 3.61 -5.06 7.99
N LEU A 128 4.94 -5.08 7.80
CA LEU A 128 5.64 -6.21 7.17
C LEU A 128 5.56 -7.48 8.04
N LEU A 129 5.68 -7.36 9.37
CA LEU A 129 5.52 -8.50 10.27
C LEU A 129 4.09 -9.05 10.26
N VAL A 130 3.10 -8.17 10.27
CA VAL A 130 1.68 -8.56 10.18
C VAL A 130 1.38 -9.20 8.83
N MET A 131 1.99 -8.73 7.74
CA MET A 131 1.83 -9.31 6.40
C MET A 131 2.20 -10.80 6.38
N ILE A 132 3.23 -11.23 7.10
CA ILE A 132 3.59 -12.64 7.23
C ILE A 132 2.47 -13.44 7.90
N SER A 133 1.81 -12.87 8.92
CA SER A 133 0.65 -13.51 9.58
C SER A 133 -0.56 -13.59 8.66
N VAL A 134 -0.77 -12.59 7.79
CA VAL A 134 -1.87 -12.54 6.82
C VAL A 134 -1.81 -13.70 5.82
N VAL A 135 -0.62 -14.12 5.42
CA VAL A 135 -0.44 -15.27 4.51
C VAL A 135 -1.01 -16.55 5.11
N ASN A 136 -0.93 -16.72 6.45
CA ASN A 136 -1.44 -17.90 7.13
C ASN A 136 -2.96 -17.79 7.42
N ASP A 137 -3.43 -16.62 7.83
CA ASP A 137 -4.85 -16.35 8.11
C ASP A 137 -5.23 -14.93 7.69
N PRO A 138 -5.69 -14.73 6.44
CA PRO A 138 -6.06 -13.40 5.92
C PRO A 138 -7.32 -12.81 6.56
N ASN A 139 -8.15 -13.63 7.23
CA ASN A 139 -9.39 -13.23 7.87
C ASN A 139 -9.25 -13.05 9.39
N SER A 140 -8.05 -13.17 9.96
CA SER A 140 -7.81 -12.94 11.38
C SER A 140 -8.21 -11.53 11.80
N GLN A 141 -8.63 -11.38 13.05
CA GLN A 141 -8.92 -10.06 13.62
C GLN A 141 -7.72 -9.11 13.53
N MET A 142 -6.52 -9.65 13.70
CA MET A 142 -5.28 -8.89 13.55
C MET A 142 -5.14 -8.35 12.13
N ALA A 143 -5.29 -9.19 11.12
CA ALA A 143 -5.25 -8.78 9.71
C ALA A 143 -6.29 -7.70 9.40
N PHE A 144 -7.51 -7.83 9.91
CA PHE A 144 -8.57 -6.85 9.76
C PHE A 144 -8.18 -5.48 10.32
N TRP A 145 -7.81 -5.40 11.62
CA TRP A 145 -7.50 -4.12 12.25
C TRP A 145 -6.28 -3.43 11.61
N PHE A 146 -5.22 -4.18 11.33
CA PHE A 146 -4.03 -3.61 10.70
C PHE A 146 -4.27 -3.19 9.24
N SER A 147 -5.25 -3.76 8.56
CA SER A 147 -5.65 -3.30 7.22
C SER A 147 -6.49 -2.03 7.25
N MET A 148 -7.04 -1.62 8.42
CA MET A 148 -7.80 -0.37 8.58
C MET A 148 -6.93 0.79 9.07
N ILE A 149 -5.82 0.51 9.77
CA ILE A 149 -4.92 1.55 10.27
C ILE A 149 -4.14 2.17 9.10
N PRO A 150 -4.19 3.50 8.87
CA PRO A 150 -3.62 4.16 7.68
C PRO A 150 -2.10 4.00 7.55
N PHE A 151 -1.40 3.77 8.67
CA PHE A 151 0.05 3.49 8.66
C PHE A 151 0.40 2.13 8.09
N THR A 152 -0.45 1.13 8.26
CA THR A 152 -0.18 -0.26 7.88
C THR A 152 -1.04 -0.71 6.70
N SER A 153 -2.16 -0.02 6.46
CA SER A 153 -3.16 -0.42 5.46
C SER A 153 -2.60 -0.58 4.04
N PRO A 154 -1.67 0.27 3.53
CA PRO A 154 -1.16 0.11 2.17
C PRO A 154 -0.44 -1.22 1.94
N VAL A 155 0.17 -1.78 2.99
CA VAL A 155 0.88 -3.05 2.94
C VAL A 155 -0.04 -4.21 3.27
N VAL A 156 -0.73 -4.14 4.42
CA VAL A 156 -1.53 -5.25 4.96
C VAL A 156 -2.78 -5.51 4.12
N MET A 157 -3.48 -4.46 3.66
CA MET A 157 -4.65 -4.64 2.81
C MET A 157 -4.27 -5.24 1.46
N MET A 158 -3.16 -4.80 0.86
CA MET A 158 -2.68 -5.38 -0.39
C MET A 158 -2.33 -6.86 -0.27
N ALA A 159 -1.80 -7.29 0.88
CA ALA A 159 -1.56 -8.70 1.16
C ALA A 159 -2.87 -9.52 1.32
N ARG A 160 -3.97 -8.89 1.78
CA ARG A 160 -5.27 -9.54 1.98
C ARG A 160 -6.13 -9.64 0.71
N ILE A 161 -6.05 -8.66 -0.19
CA ILE A 161 -6.90 -8.57 -1.40
C ILE A 161 -6.94 -9.85 -2.24
N PRO A 162 -5.80 -10.55 -2.50
CA PRO A 162 -5.81 -11.78 -3.29
C PRO A 162 -6.65 -12.93 -2.70
N TYR A 163 -6.94 -12.88 -1.40
CA TYR A 163 -7.73 -13.89 -0.69
C TYR A 163 -9.26 -13.63 -0.72
N GLY A 164 -9.74 -12.72 -1.58
CA GLY A 164 -11.17 -12.51 -1.79
C GLY A 164 -11.86 -11.71 -0.69
N ILE A 165 -11.21 -10.70 -0.17
CA ILE A 165 -11.76 -9.81 0.87
C ILE A 165 -13.00 -9.05 0.35
N PRO A 166 -14.06 -8.85 1.18
CA PRO A 166 -15.24 -8.11 0.81
C PRO A 166 -14.93 -6.68 0.37
N LEU A 167 -15.58 -6.21 -0.69
CA LEU A 167 -15.36 -4.87 -1.27
C LEU A 167 -15.52 -3.73 -0.25
N TRP A 168 -16.44 -3.87 0.71
CA TRP A 168 -16.67 -2.84 1.72
C TRP A 168 -15.45 -2.61 2.62
N GLU A 169 -14.67 -3.66 2.93
CA GLU A 169 -13.43 -3.54 3.71
C GLU A 169 -12.37 -2.76 2.91
N ILE A 170 -12.24 -3.05 1.62
CA ILE A 170 -11.29 -2.37 0.73
C ILE A 170 -11.64 -0.89 0.62
N ILE A 171 -12.92 -0.58 0.38
CA ILE A 171 -13.40 0.80 0.25
C ILE A 171 -13.22 1.55 1.58
N LEU A 172 -13.59 0.93 2.70
CA LEU A 172 -13.44 1.53 4.02
C LEU A 172 -11.96 1.86 4.33
N SER A 173 -11.06 0.93 4.06
CA SER A 173 -9.63 1.12 4.24
C SER A 173 -9.08 2.27 3.37
N LEU A 174 -9.48 2.35 2.11
CA LEU A 174 -9.13 3.46 1.22
C LEU A 174 -9.66 4.80 1.73
N VAL A 175 -10.92 4.85 2.15
CA VAL A 175 -11.51 6.08 2.70
C VAL A 175 -10.74 6.55 3.94
N ILE A 176 -10.43 5.64 4.86
CA ILE A 176 -9.63 5.96 6.06
C ILE A 176 -8.24 6.45 5.68
N LEU A 177 -7.57 5.80 4.72
CA LEU A 177 -6.23 6.19 4.26
C LEU A 177 -6.22 7.60 3.67
N TYR A 178 -7.14 7.91 2.74
CA TYR A 178 -7.20 9.23 2.11
C TYR A 178 -7.71 10.34 3.06
N ALA A 179 -8.62 10.02 3.97
CA ALA A 179 -9.02 10.93 5.04
C ALA A 179 -7.84 11.25 5.98
N SER A 180 -7.07 10.23 6.35
CA SER A 180 -5.86 10.38 7.18
C SER A 180 -4.77 11.17 6.46
N PHE A 181 -4.58 10.96 5.15
CA PHE A 181 -3.70 11.79 4.34
C PHE A 181 -4.11 13.27 4.40
N THR A 182 -5.39 13.58 4.20
CA THR A 182 -5.90 14.96 4.24
C THR A 182 -5.67 15.60 5.61
N ALA A 183 -5.92 14.86 6.69
CA ALA A 183 -5.64 15.29 8.05
C ALA A 183 -4.14 15.54 8.27
N MET A 184 -3.28 14.66 7.72
CA MET A 184 -1.82 14.78 7.84
C MET A 184 -1.27 15.97 7.06
N VAL A 185 -1.80 16.27 5.87
CA VAL A 185 -1.43 17.48 5.11
C VAL A 185 -1.79 18.75 5.89
N TRP A 186 -2.98 18.79 6.50
CA TRP A 186 -3.37 19.90 7.37
C TRP A 186 -2.43 20.06 8.57
N PHE A 187 -2.05 18.94 9.20
CA PHE A 187 -1.09 18.89 10.28
C PHE A 187 0.30 19.40 9.85
N ALA A 188 0.82 18.90 8.74
CA ALA A 188 2.10 19.29 8.16
C ALA A 188 2.13 20.78 7.82
N ALA A 189 1.06 21.31 7.22
CA ALA A 189 0.96 22.73 6.90
C ALA A 189 0.98 23.62 8.16
N LYS A 190 0.42 23.14 9.26
CA LYS A 190 0.43 23.86 10.55
C LYS A 190 1.82 23.85 11.19
N ILE A 191 2.50 22.72 11.18
CA ILE A 191 3.90 22.62 11.66
C ILE A 191 4.81 23.51 10.83
N TYR A 192 4.67 23.49 9.50
CA TYR A 192 5.46 24.30 8.59
C TYR A 192 5.36 25.80 8.92
N ARG A 193 4.15 26.31 9.17
CA ARG A 193 3.94 27.74 9.51
C ARG A 193 4.62 28.13 10.83
N VAL A 194 4.63 27.24 11.81
CA VAL A 194 5.23 27.53 13.13
C VAL A 194 6.73 27.28 13.11
N GLY A 195 7.18 26.22 12.40
CA GLY A 195 8.59 25.85 12.29
C GLY A 195 9.48 26.93 11.69
N ILE A 196 8.98 27.65 10.65
CA ILE A 196 9.71 28.77 10.03
C ILE A 196 10.02 29.90 11.03
N PHE A 197 9.19 30.10 12.05
CA PHE A 197 9.40 31.16 13.06
C PHE A 197 10.21 30.74 14.28
N MET A 198 10.52 29.44 14.42
CA MET A 198 11.18 28.88 15.61
C MET A 198 12.60 28.36 15.32
N TYR A 199 13.33 28.96 14.40
CA TYR A 199 14.72 28.62 14.07
C TYR A 199 15.59 28.55 15.34
N GLY A 200 16.37 27.45 15.51
CA GLY A 200 17.36 27.31 16.58
C GLY A 200 16.92 26.58 17.85
N LYS A 201 15.68 26.05 17.94
CA LYS A 201 15.26 25.17 19.04
C LYS A 201 15.15 23.73 18.57
N LYS A 202 15.74 22.77 19.35
CA LYS A 202 15.63 21.34 19.03
C LYS A 202 14.18 20.90 19.03
N PRO A 203 13.64 20.40 17.91
CA PRO A 203 12.25 19.99 17.82
C PRO A 203 12.07 18.67 18.58
N THR A 204 11.28 18.72 19.66
CA THR A 204 10.87 17.54 20.42
C THR A 204 9.39 17.28 20.13
N PHE A 205 8.94 16.01 20.18
CA PHE A 205 7.51 15.66 19.98
C PHE A 205 6.56 16.48 20.87
N LYS A 206 6.97 16.82 22.09
CA LYS A 206 6.21 17.69 23.00
C LYS A 206 6.06 19.12 22.44
N GLU A 207 7.07 19.63 21.77
CA GLU A 207 7.02 20.97 21.15
C GLU A 207 6.18 20.97 19.88
N LEU A 208 6.26 19.93 19.04
CA LEU A 208 5.39 19.75 17.89
C LEU A 208 3.91 19.72 18.31
N TYR A 209 3.59 19.02 19.42
CA TYR A 209 2.24 19.03 19.98
C TYR A 209 1.83 20.41 20.52
N LYS A 210 2.74 21.15 21.13
CA LYS A 210 2.49 22.52 21.61
C LYS A 210 2.26 23.48 20.45
N TRP A 211 2.98 23.33 19.33
CA TRP A 211 2.84 24.11 18.11
C TRP A 211 1.45 23.93 17.44
N MET A 212 0.88 22.72 17.57
CA MET A 212 -0.49 22.49 17.11
C MET A 212 -1.55 23.33 17.86
N ARG A 213 -1.27 23.69 19.11
CA ARG A 213 -2.22 24.40 19.98
C ARG A 213 -2.17 25.91 19.85
N TYR A 214 -1.19 26.46 19.15
CA TYR A 214 -1.15 27.92 18.90
C TYR A 214 -2.30 28.31 17.95
N LYS A 215 -3.20 29.16 18.46
CA LYS A 215 -4.18 29.90 17.65
C LYS A 215 -3.51 31.16 17.11
N TYR A 216 -3.56 31.33 15.80
CA TYR A 216 -3.34 32.60 15.15
C TYR A 216 -4.67 33.32 15.04
#